data_da0d5210efb92649536b243ae9679954
#
_entry.id   da0d5210efb92649536b243ae9679954
#
_cell.length_a   1.000
_cell.length_b   1.000
_cell.length_c   1.000
_cell.angle_alpha   90.00
_cell.angle_beta   90.00
_cell.angle_gamma   90.00
#
_symmetry.space_group_name_H-M   'P 1'
#
loop_
_entity.id
_entity.type
_entity.pdbx_description
1 polymer ?
#
loop_
_entity_poly.entity_id
_entity_poly.type
_entity_poly.pdbx_seq_one_letter_code
_entity_poly.pdbx_strand_id
1 'polypeptide(L)'
;ILEIKMKWTTLILFVVSMIIYSAEESSGVLSRSGMFSFIFFAQSVAYWIYDFNTDSKGLWRNRIQFSMQAIAVAYFLSACSKLIDSGLSWPSDGHRITLQIVKSFNYNWVTNLESSELDKAAYFVEFINQNQSILLILLSISLLLEFFIPVAIIHRGYARIYGLALFGMHLGIYYFMDIVIVSFVVPMTIIFINPLYCLSFFLDKSFKRLNKSTKIS
;
A
#
# COMPACT_ATOMS: atom_id res chain seq x y z
N ILE A 1 23.32 12.20 20.89
CA ILE A 1 22.61 13.39 20.36
C ILE A 1 21.76 13.05 19.15
N LEU A 2 22.29 12.31 18.14
CA LEU A 2 21.54 11.98 16.93
C LEU A 2 20.30 11.11 17.24
N GLU A 3 20.43 10.15 18.11
CA GLU A 3 19.37 9.23 18.51
C GLU A 3 18.19 9.94 19.19
N ILE A 4 18.46 10.82 20.14
CA ILE A 4 17.43 11.62 20.81
C ILE A 4 16.66 12.45 19.77
N LYS A 5 17.38 13.06 18.82
CA LYS A 5 16.76 13.80 17.72
C LYS A 5 15.83 12.92 16.88
N MET A 6 16.25 11.69 16.55
CA MET A 6 15.44 10.79 15.72
C MET A 6 14.19 10.29 16.45
N LYS A 7 14.26 9.99 17.74
CA LYS A 7 13.09 9.63 18.57
C LYS A 7 12.02 10.74 18.53
N TRP A 8 12.43 11.96 18.78
CA TRP A 8 11.51 13.10 18.75
C TRP A 8 11.04 13.45 17.35
N THR A 9 11.90 13.35 16.35
CA THR A 9 11.52 13.61 14.95
C THR A 9 10.43 12.65 14.47
N THR A 10 10.55 11.34 14.75
CA THR A 10 9.52 10.37 14.35
C THR A 10 8.22 10.58 15.10
N LEU A 11 8.27 10.94 16.38
CA LEU A 11 7.08 11.28 17.17
C LEU A 11 6.38 12.55 16.63
N ILE A 12 7.15 13.59 16.32
CA ILE A 12 6.61 14.82 15.73
C ILE A 12 5.98 14.51 14.36
N LEU A 13 6.65 13.74 13.50
CA LEU A 13 6.10 13.32 12.21
C LEU A 13 4.80 12.53 12.38
N PHE A 14 4.71 11.65 13.37
CA PHE A 14 3.47 10.95 13.70
C PHE A 14 2.36 11.94 14.07
N VAL A 15 2.61 12.85 15.01
CA VAL A 15 1.61 13.83 15.45
C VAL A 15 1.16 14.72 14.30
N VAL A 16 2.10 15.25 13.52
CA VAL A 16 1.78 16.10 12.35
C VAL A 16 0.97 15.32 11.30
N SER A 17 1.34 14.06 11.01
CA SER A 17 0.60 13.24 10.05
C SER A 17 -0.80 12.90 10.56
N MET A 18 -1.00 12.73 11.87
CA MET A 18 -2.34 12.54 12.47
C MET A 18 -3.21 13.78 12.36
N ILE A 19 -2.62 14.98 12.56
CA ILE A 19 -3.34 16.25 12.38
C ILE A 19 -3.79 16.40 10.92
N ILE A 20 -2.89 16.14 9.96
CA ILE A 20 -3.21 16.19 8.53
C ILE A 20 -4.33 15.17 8.19
N TYR A 21 -4.19 13.93 8.65
CA TYR A 21 -5.19 12.89 8.47
C TYR A 21 -6.57 13.32 9.01
N SER A 22 -6.61 13.86 10.23
CA SER A 22 -7.87 14.33 10.84
C SER A 22 -8.48 15.51 10.08
N ALA A 23 -7.64 16.39 9.53
CA ALA A 23 -8.11 17.51 8.70
C ALA A 23 -8.67 17.02 7.35
N GLU A 24 -8.01 16.04 6.70
CA GLU A 24 -8.51 15.41 5.47
C GLU A 24 -9.88 14.75 5.71
N GLU A 25 -10.01 13.93 6.76
CA GLU A 25 -11.28 13.27 7.12
C GLU A 25 -12.39 14.28 7.43
N SER A 26 -12.09 15.34 8.19
CA SER A 26 -13.08 16.36 8.55
C SER A 26 -13.54 17.20 7.36
N SER A 27 -12.71 17.33 6.33
CA SER A 27 -13.06 18.06 5.09
C SER A 27 -13.83 17.19 4.08
N GLY A 28 -14.04 15.90 4.37
CA GLY A 28 -14.67 14.94 3.45
C GLY A 28 -13.83 14.60 2.23
N VAL A 29 -12.55 15.00 2.22
CA VAL A 29 -11.60 14.62 1.18
C VAL A 29 -11.12 13.20 1.46
N LEU A 30 -10.96 12.40 0.39
CA LEU A 30 -10.39 11.04 0.53
C LEU A 30 -9.01 11.14 1.20
N SER A 31 -8.88 10.54 2.39
CA SER A 31 -7.64 10.62 3.16
C SER A 31 -6.47 10.00 2.40
N ARG A 32 -5.42 10.80 2.20
CA ARG A 32 -4.18 10.40 1.51
C ARG A 32 -3.03 10.14 2.48
N SER A 33 -3.17 10.49 3.76
CA SER A 33 -2.07 10.47 4.74
C SER A 33 -2.18 9.36 5.79
N GLY A 34 -3.30 8.66 5.90
CA GLY A 34 -3.58 7.70 6.97
C GLY A 34 -2.50 6.62 7.17
N MET A 35 -2.03 5.99 6.09
CA MET A 35 -1.01 4.94 6.17
C MET A 35 0.34 5.48 6.66
N PHE A 36 0.71 6.70 6.28
CA PHE A 36 1.94 7.32 6.80
C PHE A 36 1.91 7.51 8.31
N SER A 37 0.75 7.88 8.86
CA SER A 37 0.56 8.01 10.31
C SER A 37 0.82 6.69 11.03
N PHE A 38 0.29 5.57 10.53
CA PHE A 38 0.57 4.24 11.10
C PHE A 38 2.05 3.86 11.01
N ILE A 39 2.72 4.19 9.92
CA ILE A 39 4.14 3.88 9.74
C ILE A 39 5.00 4.74 10.67
N PHE A 40 4.73 6.04 10.79
CA PHE A 40 5.47 6.90 11.71
C PHE A 40 5.24 6.51 13.17
N PHE A 41 4.02 6.09 13.51
CA PHE A 41 3.75 5.50 14.83
C PHE A 41 4.60 4.25 15.07
N ALA A 42 4.58 3.29 14.15
CA ALA A 42 5.35 2.05 14.25
C ALA A 42 6.87 2.31 14.37
N GLN A 43 7.38 3.27 13.61
CA GLN A 43 8.78 3.69 13.71
C GLN A 43 9.10 4.40 15.03
N SER A 44 8.20 5.24 15.51
CA SER A 44 8.32 5.89 16.80
C SER A 44 8.44 4.85 17.92
N VAL A 45 7.54 3.86 17.94
CA VAL A 45 7.56 2.75 18.91
C VAL A 45 8.90 2.00 18.84
N ALA A 46 9.42 1.72 17.62
CA ALA A 46 10.71 1.05 17.48
C ALA A 46 11.86 1.86 18.10
N TYR A 47 11.88 3.18 17.92
CA TYR A 47 12.89 4.03 18.53
C TYR A 47 12.78 4.16 20.06
N TRP A 48 11.60 3.96 20.63
CA TRP A 48 11.43 3.97 22.07
C TRP A 48 11.80 2.64 22.74
N ILE A 49 11.64 1.53 22.03
CA ILE A 49 11.94 0.19 22.54
C ILE A 49 13.42 -0.16 22.39
N TYR A 50 14.05 0.21 21.26
CA TYR A 50 15.41 -0.20 20.93
C TYR A 50 16.38 0.96 21.04
N ASP A 51 17.47 0.74 21.79
CA ASP A 51 18.56 1.70 21.92
C ASP A 51 19.51 1.59 20.70
N PHE A 52 19.74 2.72 20.04
CA PHE A 52 20.63 2.81 18.87
C PHE A 52 22.09 2.46 19.22
N ASN A 53 22.56 2.86 20.42
CA ASN A 53 23.95 2.67 20.82
C ASN A 53 24.27 1.22 21.18
N THR A 54 23.31 0.47 21.70
CA THR A 54 23.49 -0.92 22.13
C THR A 54 23.18 -1.94 21.04
N ASP A 55 22.20 -1.67 20.17
CA ASP A 55 21.80 -2.56 19.09
C ASP A 55 21.30 -1.81 17.86
N SER A 56 22.20 -1.14 17.15
CA SER A 56 21.85 -0.40 15.92
C SER A 56 21.30 -1.32 14.80
N LYS A 57 21.84 -2.54 14.65
CA LYS A 57 21.37 -3.49 13.64
C LYS A 57 19.97 -4.01 13.99
N GLY A 58 19.72 -4.30 15.25
CA GLY A 58 18.41 -4.69 15.77
C GLY A 58 17.38 -3.57 15.56
N LEU A 59 17.72 -2.34 15.90
CA LEU A 59 16.88 -1.18 15.70
C LEU A 59 16.42 -1.05 14.23
N TRP A 60 17.36 -1.06 13.27
CA TRP A 60 17.03 -0.96 11.85
C TRP A 60 16.14 -2.10 11.37
N ARG A 61 16.43 -3.33 11.77
CA ARG A 61 15.61 -4.50 11.45
C ARG A 61 14.20 -4.36 11.99
N ASN A 62 14.07 -3.96 13.26
CA ASN A 62 12.77 -3.87 13.93
C ASN A 62 11.94 -2.68 13.44
N ARG A 63 12.56 -1.57 13.06
CA ARG A 63 11.86 -0.46 12.41
C ARG A 63 11.17 -0.89 11.12
N ILE A 64 11.87 -1.64 10.27
CA ILE A 64 11.28 -2.18 9.04
C ILE A 64 10.18 -3.20 9.38
N GLN A 65 10.44 -4.08 10.34
CA GLN A 65 9.48 -5.10 10.77
C GLN A 65 8.20 -4.48 11.33
N PHE A 66 8.29 -3.48 12.19
CA PHE A 66 7.12 -2.79 12.74
C PHE A 66 6.35 -2.01 11.66
N SER A 67 7.05 -1.39 10.72
CA SER A 67 6.40 -0.76 9.57
C SER A 67 5.65 -1.76 8.69
N MET A 68 6.24 -2.95 8.45
CA MET A 68 5.56 -4.04 7.75
C MET A 68 4.31 -4.52 8.50
N GLN A 69 4.42 -4.66 9.82
CA GLN A 69 3.28 -5.04 10.68
C GLN A 69 2.17 -3.99 10.63
N ALA A 70 2.50 -2.70 10.69
CA ALA A 70 1.52 -1.62 10.60
C ALA A 70 0.74 -1.66 9.28
N ILE A 71 1.44 -1.84 8.15
CA ILE A 71 0.80 -1.98 6.83
C ILE A 71 -0.06 -3.26 6.80
N ALA A 72 0.47 -4.39 7.26
CA ALA A 72 -0.25 -5.66 7.26
C ALA A 72 -1.52 -5.60 8.12
N VAL A 73 -1.46 -4.95 9.28
CA VAL A 73 -2.64 -4.76 10.15
C VAL A 73 -3.69 -3.91 9.45
N ALA A 74 -3.31 -2.83 8.77
CA ALA A 74 -4.26 -1.98 8.06
C ALA A 74 -5.01 -2.74 6.96
N TYR A 75 -4.31 -3.52 6.13
CA TYR A 75 -4.95 -4.36 5.10
C TYR A 75 -5.80 -5.48 5.71
N PHE A 76 -5.30 -6.15 6.74
CA PHE A 76 -6.04 -7.20 7.42
C PHE A 76 -7.35 -6.67 8.04
N LEU A 77 -7.30 -5.51 8.69
CA LEU A 77 -8.50 -4.86 9.23
C LEU A 77 -9.46 -4.43 8.12
N SER A 78 -8.95 -3.96 6.97
CA SER A 78 -9.77 -3.69 5.78
C SER A 78 -10.53 -4.93 5.32
N ALA A 79 -9.85 -6.09 5.22
CA ALA A 79 -10.50 -7.35 4.88
C ALA A 79 -11.54 -7.77 5.93
N CYS A 80 -11.21 -7.65 7.22
CA CYS A 80 -12.15 -7.95 8.30
C CYS A 80 -13.40 -7.07 8.23
N SER A 81 -13.25 -5.76 8.01
CA SER A 81 -14.38 -4.83 7.84
C SER A 81 -15.29 -5.27 6.69
N LYS A 82 -14.71 -5.59 5.52
CA LYS A 82 -15.47 -6.10 4.36
C LYS A 82 -16.26 -7.37 4.69
N LEU A 83 -15.63 -8.30 5.43
CA LEU A 83 -16.27 -9.53 5.85
C LEU A 83 -17.36 -9.30 6.91
N ILE A 84 -17.20 -8.34 7.80
CA ILE A 84 -18.20 -8.00 8.82
C ILE A 84 -19.40 -7.31 8.15
N ASP A 85 -19.15 -6.39 7.22
CA ASP A 85 -20.21 -5.60 6.59
C ASP A 85 -21.05 -6.38 5.59
N SER A 86 -20.44 -7.30 4.83
CA SER A 86 -21.10 -8.00 3.71
C SER A 86 -20.91 -9.53 3.74
N GLY A 87 -20.19 -10.06 4.73
CA GLY A 87 -19.88 -11.49 4.80
C GLY A 87 -19.06 -11.98 3.61
N LEU A 88 -19.19 -13.25 3.29
CA LEU A 88 -18.51 -13.86 2.13
C LEU A 88 -19.12 -13.42 0.77
N SER A 89 -20.25 -12.71 0.79
CA SER A 89 -20.86 -12.14 -0.41
C SER A 89 -20.19 -10.84 -0.89
N TRP A 90 -19.25 -10.28 -0.12
CA TRP A 90 -18.59 -9.03 -0.49
C TRP A 90 -18.04 -9.01 -1.93
N PRO A 91 -17.42 -10.08 -2.47
CA PRO A 91 -16.94 -10.07 -3.86
C PRO A 91 -18.06 -10.01 -4.91
N SER A 92 -19.28 -10.45 -4.56
CA SER A 92 -20.44 -10.38 -5.46
C SER A 92 -21.14 -9.01 -5.46
N ASP A 93 -20.76 -8.11 -4.57
CA ASP A 93 -21.26 -6.73 -4.48
C ASP A 93 -20.66 -5.81 -5.56
N GLY A 94 -20.56 -6.30 -6.80
CA GLY A 94 -19.97 -5.57 -7.93
C GLY A 94 -20.63 -4.20 -8.21
N HIS A 95 -21.91 -4.03 -7.82
CA HIS A 95 -22.59 -2.74 -7.95
C HIS A 95 -21.92 -1.62 -7.13
N ARG A 96 -21.26 -1.92 -6.01
CA ARG A 96 -20.52 -0.92 -5.21
C ARG A 96 -19.32 -0.39 -5.99
N ILE A 97 -18.70 -1.23 -6.81
CA ILE A 97 -17.59 -0.81 -7.68
C ILE A 97 -18.08 0.14 -8.78
N THR A 98 -19.22 -0.18 -9.42
CA THR A 98 -19.79 0.69 -10.43
C THR A 98 -20.20 2.06 -9.86
N LEU A 99 -20.78 2.08 -8.66
CA LEU A 99 -21.08 3.33 -7.95
C LEU A 99 -19.80 4.15 -7.66
N GLN A 100 -18.72 3.48 -7.24
CA GLN A 100 -17.46 4.17 -6.96
C GLN A 100 -16.81 4.73 -8.24
N ILE A 101 -16.88 4.01 -9.37
CA ILE A 101 -16.43 4.49 -10.68
C ILE A 101 -17.20 5.76 -11.05
N VAL A 102 -18.53 5.71 -11.03
CA VAL A 102 -19.37 6.87 -11.35
C VAL A 102 -19.03 8.05 -10.44
N LYS A 103 -18.84 7.82 -9.14
CA LYS A 103 -18.48 8.87 -8.19
C LYS A 103 -17.12 9.51 -8.52
N SER A 104 -16.09 8.72 -8.82
CA SER A 104 -14.75 9.23 -9.10
C SER A 104 -14.73 10.06 -10.40
N PHE A 105 -15.28 9.52 -11.48
CA PHE A 105 -15.31 10.22 -12.75
C PHE A 105 -16.24 11.45 -12.76
N ASN A 106 -17.37 11.41 -12.04
CA ASN A 106 -18.20 12.60 -11.83
C ASN A 106 -17.46 13.68 -11.05
N TYR A 107 -16.69 13.31 -10.03
CA TYR A 107 -15.85 14.27 -9.31
C TYR A 107 -14.83 14.94 -10.24
N ASN A 108 -14.16 14.15 -11.09
CA ASN A 108 -13.21 14.66 -12.07
C ASN A 108 -13.91 15.58 -13.10
N TRP A 109 -15.09 15.19 -13.58
CA TRP A 109 -15.87 16.02 -14.49
C TRP A 109 -16.23 17.37 -13.87
N VAL A 110 -16.72 17.38 -12.63
CA VAL A 110 -17.08 18.64 -11.93
C VAL A 110 -15.84 19.51 -11.70
N THR A 111 -14.68 18.89 -11.45
CA THR A 111 -13.44 19.61 -11.17
C THR A 111 -12.78 20.15 -12.44
N ASN A 112 -12.76 19.38 -13.52
CA ASN A 112 -12.03 19.69 -14.76
C ASN A 112 -12.95 20.19 -15.89
N LEU A 113 -14.29 20.01 -15.75
CA LEU A 113 -15.31 20.31 -16.75
C LEU A 113 -15.11 19.60 -18.10
N GLU A 114 -14.45 18.43 -18.09
CA GLU A 114 -14.23 17.62 -19.29
C GLU A 114 -15.31 16.57 -19.46
N SER A 115 -16.15 16.68 -20.50
CA SER A 115 -17.22 15.70 -20.80
C SER A 115 -16.73 14.29 -21.05
N SER A 116 -15.47 14.13 -21.50
CA SER A 116 -14.83 12.82 -21.70
C SER A 116 -14.78 11.95 -20.45
N GLU A 117 -14.83 12.53 -19.26
CA GLU A 117 -14.83 11.79 -17.99
C GLU A 117 -16.16 11.01 -17.80
N LEU A 118 -17.27 11.56 -18.24
CA LEU A 118 -18.56 10.87 -18.19
C LEU A 118 -18.61 9.67 -19.16
N ASP A 119 -18.02 9.84 -20.34
CA ASP A 119 -17.93 8.75 -21.34
C ASP A 119 -17.04 7.61 -20.81
N LYS A 120 -15.92 7.91 -20.14
CA LYS A 120 -15.07 6.92 -19.48
C LYS A 120 -15.85 6.19 -18.37
N ALA A 121 -16.60 6.91 -17.54
CA ALA A 121 -17.43 6.29 -16.51
C ALA A 121 -18.43 5.29 -17.11
N ALA A 122 -19.15 5.71 -18.15
CA ALA A 122 -20.12 4.85 -18.85
C ALA A 122 -19.44 3.59 -19.43
N TYR A 123 -18.30 3.76 -20.09
CA TYR A 123 -17.52 2.65 -20.64
C TYR A 123 -17.09 1.62 -19.57
N PHE A 124 -16.52 2.08 -18.45
CA PHE A 124 -16.08 1.16 -17.40
C PHE A 124 -17.24 0.48 -16.67
N VAL A 125 -18.36 1.19 -16.45
CA VAL A 125 -19.56 0.58 -15.88
C VAL A 125 -20.11 -0.50 -16.80
N GLU A 126 -20.21 -0.24 -18.11
CA GLU A 126 -20.66 -1.23 -19.09
C GLU A 126 -19.71 -2.44 -19.15
N PHE A 127 -18.39 -2.20 -19.20
CA PHE A 127 -17.38 -3.26 -19.19
C PHE A 127 -17.52 -4.17 -17.96
N ILE A 128 -17.72 -3.60 -16.76
CA ILE A 128 -17.90 -4.36 -15.53
C ILE A 128 -19.21 -5.16 -15.56
N ASN A 129 -20.30 -4.55 -16.02
CA ASN A 129 -21.59 -5.22 -16.11
C ASN A 129 -21.58 -6.42 -17.08
N GLN A 130 -20.82 -6.31 -18.19
CA GLN A 130 -20.63 -7.39 -19.13
C GLN A 130 -19.67 -8.49 -18.61
N ASN A 131 -18.76 -8.15 -17.68
CA ASN A 131 -17.70 -9.03 -17.20
C ASN A 131 -17.78 -9.32 -15.69
N GLN A 132 -18.97 -9.51 -15.14
CA GLN A 132 -19.21 -9.72 -13.70
C GLN A 132 -18.40 -10.88 -13.11
N SER A 133 -18.20 -11.97 -13.86
CA SER A 133 -17.39 -13.11 -13.41
C SER A 133 -15.92 -12.74 -13.21
N ILE A 134 -15.36 -11.91 -14.07
CA ILE A 134 -13.98 -11.44 -13.96
C ILE A 134 -13.86 -10.53 -12.73
N LEU A 135 -14.82 -9.64 -12.54
CA LEU A 135 -14.86 -8.76 -11.37
C LEU A 135 -14.94 -9.57 -10.06
N LEU A 136 -15.82 -10.57 -9.99
CA LEU A 136 -15.95 -11.47 -8.85
C LEU A 136 -14.61 -12.13 -8.50
N ILE A 137 -13.88 -12.64 -9.50
CA ILE A 137 -12.58 -13.28 -9.30
C ILE A 137 -11.56 -12.26 -8.78
N LEU A 138 -11.48 -11.07 -9.38
CA LEU A 138 -10.54 -10.02 -8.97
C LEU A 138 -10.83 -9.54 -7.54
N LEU A 139 -12.08 -9.33 -7.18
CA LEU A 139 -12.47 -8.93 -5.83
C LEU A 139 -12.19 -10.04 -4.81
N SER A 140 -12.43 -11.30 -5.17
CA SER A 140 -12.10 -12.45 -4.31
C SER A 140 -10.59 -12.55 -4.06
N ILE A 141 -9.77 -12.38 -5.11
CA ILE A 141 -8.30 -12.35 -4.98
C ILE A 141 -7.87 -11.18 -4.10
N SER A 142 -8.45 -9.99 -4.31
CA SER A 142 -8.16 -8.81 -3.49
C SER A 142 -8.45 -9.06 -2.02
N LEU A 143 -9.63 -9.59 -1.69
CA LEU A 143 -10.01 -9.93 -0.33
C LEU A 143 -9.06 -10.95 0.30
N LEU A 144 -8.68 -12.00 -0.43
CA LEU A 144 -7.73 -13.00 0.04
C LEU A 144 -6.34 -12.42 0.27
N LEU A 145 -5.86 -11.56 -0.64
CA LEU A 145 -4.57 -10.88 -0.46
C LEU A 145 -4.56 -10.01 0.79
N GLU A 146 -5.61 -9.22 1.01
CA GLU A 146 -5.73 -8.38 2.19
C GLU A 146 -5.84 -9.21 3.48
N PHE A 147 -6.60 -10.31 3.46
CA PHE A 147 -6.80 -11.16 4.64
C PHE A 147 -5.54 -11.94 5.01
N PHE A 148 -4.81 -12.47 4.03
CA PHE A 148 -3.62 -13.28 4.27
C PHE A 148 -2.31 -12.48 4.29
N ILE A 149 -2.36 -11.15 4.24
CA ILE A 149 -1.15 -10.29 4.30
C ILE A 149 -0.26 -10.53 5.54
N PRO A 150 -0.75 -10.97 6.73
CA PRO A 150 0.13 -11.31 7.84
C PRO A 150 1.21 -12.36 7.49
N VAL A 151 0.97 -13.22 6.50
CA VAL A 151 1.95 -14.18 5.99
C VAL A 151 3.19 -13.48 5.41
N ALA A 152 3.02 -12.27 4.86
CA ALA A 152 4.13 -11.48 4.32
C ALA A 152 5.17 -11.07 5.39
N ILE A 153 4.77 -11.03 6.68
CA ILE A 153 5.67 -10.65 7.78
C ILE A 153 6.64 -11.79 8.13
N ILE A 154 6.31 -13.04 7.81
CA ILE A 154 7.08 -14.23 8.21
C ILE A 154 8.43 -14.28 7.50
N HIS A 155 8.44 -13.99 6.19
CA HIS A 155 9.66 -14.11 5.39
C HIS A 155 9.73 -13.05 4.28
N ARG A 156 10.94 -12.51 4.04
CA ARG A 156 11.19 -11.46 3.04
C ARG A 156 10.76 -11.83 1.61
N GLY A 157 10.82 -13.10 1.24
CA GLY A 157 10.33 -13.58 -0.05
C GLY A 157 8.83 -13.39 -0.19
N TYR A 158 8.07 -13.77 0.83
CA TYR A 158 6.62 -13.57 0.88
C TYR A 158 6.26 -12.08 0.85
N ALA A 159 6.99 -11.24 1.60
CA ALA A 159 6.80 -9.80 1.57
C ALA A 159 6.85 -9.24 0.14
N ARG A 160 7.84 -9.65 -0.66
CA ARG A 160 7.97 -9.18 -2.05
C ARG A 160 6.82 -9.64 -2.94
N ILE A 161 6.42 -10.90 -2.82
CA ILE A 161 5.29 -11.46 -3.59
C ILE A 161 4.01 -10.70 -3.24
N TYR A 162 3.71 -10.54 -1.95
CA TYR A 162 2.55 -9.78 -1.49
C TYR A 162 2.64 -8.31 -1.90
N GLY A 163 3.81 -7.68 -1.78
CA GLY A 163 4.02 -6.31 -2.22
C GLY A 163 3.74 -6.12 -3.71
N LEU A 164 4.20 -7.02 -4.57
CA LEU A 164 3.92 -6.98 -6.01
C LEU A 164 2.44 -7.23 -6.31
N ALA A 165 1.81 -8.19 -5.63
CA ALA A 165 0.39 -8.48 -5.82
C ALA A 165 -0.51 -7.32 -5.40
N LEU A 166 -0.24 -6.71 -4.24
CA LEU A 166 -0.96 -5.52 -3.77
C LEU A 166 -0.70 -4.29 -4.65
N PHE A 167 0.53 -4.14 -5.16
CA PHE A 167 0.85 -3.09 -6.12
C PHE A 167 0.01 -3.25 -7.40
N GLY A 168 -0.07 -4.46 -7.95
CA GLY A 168 -0.94 -4.78 -9.08
C GLY A 168 -2.42 -4.50 -8.80
N MET A 169 -2.90 -4.86 -7.61
CA MET A 169 -4.26 -4.55 -7.15
C MET A 169 -4.53 -3.04 -7.16
N HIS A 170 -3.62 -2.22 -6.62
CA HIS A 170 -3.76 -0.77 -6.61
C HIS A 170 -3.66 -0.15 -8.00
N LEU A 171 -2.85 -0.72 -8.90
CA LEU A 171 -2.85 -0.32 -10.31
C LEU A 171 -4.21 -0.59 -10.97
N GLY A 172 -4.85 -1.71 -10.65
CA GLY A 172 -6.21 -2.00 -11.10
C GLY A 172 -7.22 -0.99 -10.57
N ILE A 173 -7.18 -0.68 -9.28
CA ILE A 173 -8.04 0.35 -8.67
C ILE A 173 -7.84 1.70 -9.35
N TYR A 174 -6.59 2.11 -9.57
CA TYR A 174 -6.29 3.33 -10.30
C TYR A 174 -6.86 3.32 -11.72
N TYR A 175 -6.62 2.26 -12.47
CA TYR A 175 -7.03 2.16 -13.86
C TYR A 175 -8.56 2.19 -14.05
N PHE A 176 -9.30 1.43 -13.22
CA PHE A 176 -10.77 1.33 -13.36
C PHE A 176 -11.53 2.42 -12.62
N MET A 177 -11.00 2.93 -11.53
CA MET A 177 -11.74 3.81 -10.63
C MET A 177 -11.13 5.20 -10.55
N ASP A 178 -10.00 5.44 -11.19
CA ASP A 178 -9.21 6.68 -11.11
C ASP A 178 -8.92 7.13 -9.67
N ILE A 179 -8.71 6.16 -8.78
CA ILE A 179 -8.40 6.41 -7.38
C ILE A 179 -6.91 6.19 -7.15
N VAL A 180 -6.18 7.27 -6.87
CA VAL A 180 -4.75 7.22 -6.54
C VAL A 180 -4.58 7.18 -5.03
N ILE A 181 -4.19 6.02 -4.50
CA ILE A 181 -3.95 5.83 -3.06
C ILE A 181 -2.44 5.84 -2.79
N VAL A 182 -1.80 7.01 -2.98
CA VAL A 182 -0.34 7.17 -2.84
C VAL A 182 0.15 6.76 -1.45
N SER A 183 -0.62 7.04 -0.40
CA SER A 183 -0.27 6.71 0.98
C SER A 183 -0.13 5.21 1.25
N PHE A 184 -0.74 4.36 0.44
CA PHE A 184 -0.60 2.90 0.52
C PHE A 184 0.46 2.39 -0.44
N VAL A 185 0.46 2.85 -1.68
CA VAL A 185 1.33 2.35 -2.74
C VAL A 185 2.80 2.64 -2.45
N VAL A 186 3.13 3.88 -2.05
CA VAL A 186 4.53 4.28 -1.82
C VAL A 186 5.15 3.54 -0.64
N PRO A 187 4.58 3.53 0.57
CA PRO A 187 5.16 2.79 1.69
C PRO A 187 5.24 1.29 1.44
N MET A 188 4.22 0.71 0.82
CA MET A 188 4.21 -0.70 0.46
C MET A 188 5.36 -1.03 -0.51
N THR A 189 5.54 -0.23 -1.55
CA THR A 189 6.63 -0.42 -2.52
C THR A 189 8.00 -0.33 -1.85
N ILE A 190 8.22 0.66 -0.97
CA ILE A 190 9.50 0.84 -0.29
C ILE A 190 9.75 -0.27 0.74
N ILE A 191 8.75 -0.66 1.53
CA ILE A 191 8.92 -1.53 2.68
C ILE A 191 8.84 -3.02 2.30
N PHE A 192 7.89 -3.42 1.42
CA PHE A 192 7.69 -4.81 1.03
C PHE A 192 8.55 -5.20 -0.16
N ILE A 193 8.53 -4.44 -1.25
CA ILE A 193 9.28 -4.76 -2.47
C ILE A 193 10.76 -4.39 -2.30
N ASN A 194 11.04 -3.22 -1.72
CA ASN A 194 12.38 -2.64 -1.54
C ASN A 194 13.16 -2.59 -2.88
N PRO A 195 12.80 -1.69 -3.79
CA PRO A 195 13.36 -1.64 -5.13
C PRO A 195 14.88 -1.38 -5.14
N LEU A 196 15.39 -0.64 -4.15
CA LEU A 196 16.84 -0.40 -4.02
C LEU A 196 17.61 -1.69 -3.70
N TYR A 197 17.05 -2.56 -2.86
CA TYR A 197 17.64 -3.87 -2.60
C TYR A 197 17.60 -4.75 -3.85
N CYS A 198 16.49 -4.74 -4.58
CA CYS A 198 16.39 -5.49 -5.83
C CYS A 198 17.44 -5.01 -6.84
N LEU A 199 17.58 -3.69 -7.01
CA LEU A 199 18.58 -3.09 -7.88
C LEU A 199 20.01 -3.48 -7.46
N SER A 200 20.37 -3.34 -6.19
CA SER A 200 21.68 -3.69 -5.68
C SER A 200 22.00 -5.18 -5.87
N PHE A 201 21.04 -6.06 -5.70
CA PHE A 201 21.19 -7.49 -5.94
C PHE A 201 21.46 -7.80 -7.42
N PHE A 202 20.75 -7.14 -8.34
CA PHE A 202 20.98 -7.31 -9.78
C PHE A 202 22.35 -6.79 -10.20
N LEU A 203 22.76 -5.62 -9.69
CA LEU A 203 24.08 -5.06 -9.97
C LEU A 203 25.21 -5.97 -9.48
N ASP A 204 25.16 -6.46 -8.25
CA ASP A 204 26.17 -7.38 -7.68
C ASP A 204 26.28 -8.67 -8.50
N LYS A 205 25.14 -9.23 -8.92
CA LYS A 205 25.11 -10.43 -9.77
C LYS A 205 25.73 -10.18 -11.15
N SER A 206 25.49 -9.01 -11.73
CA SER A 206 26.05 -8.60 -13.02
C SER A 206 27.57 -8.41 -12.92
N PHE A 207 28.06 -7.72 -11.88
CA PHE A 207 29.49 -7.53 -11.64
C PHE A 207 30.23 -8.87 -11.41
N LYS A 208 29.63 -9.80 -10.66
CA LYS A 208 30.21 -11.12 -10.46
C LYS A 208 30.30 -11.94 -11.74
N ARG A 209 29.35 -11.78 -12.67
CA ARG A 209 29.42 -12.43 -14.01
C ARG A 209 30.52 -11.85 -14.87
N LEU A 210 30.67 -10.51 -14.90
CA LEU A 210 31.73 -9.83 -15.66
C LEU A 210 33.12 -10.23 -15.16
N ASN A 211 33.34 -10.23 -13.85
CA ASN A 211 34.63 -10.64 -13.26
C ASN A 211 34.98 -12.13 -13.50
N LYS A 212 33.96 -12.98 -13.74
CA LYS A 212 34.20 -14.38 -14.05
C LYS A 212 34.62 -14.58 -15.52
N SER A 213 34.09 -13.77 -16.42
CA SER A 213 34.43 -13.82 -17.85
C SER A 213 35.83 -13.29 -18.14
N THR A 214 36.30 -12.28 -17.38
CA THR A 214 37.67 -11.73 -17.52
C THR A 214 38.77 -12.61 -16.92
N LYS A 215 38.44 -13.64 -16.14
CA LYS A 215 39.43 -14.60 -15.59
C LYS A 215 39.61 -15.82 -16.48
N ILE A 216 38.86 -15.98 -17.56
CA ILE A 216 38.89 -17.11 -18.49
C ILE A 216 39.56 -16.72 -19.84
N SER A 217 39.79 -15.46 -20.05
CA SER A 217 40.56 -14.90 -21.16
C SER A 217 42.01 -14.62 -20.73
#